data_d38fb9d18b38cab8af3cdcb571fa04b0
#
_entry.id   d38fb9d18b38cab8af3cdcb571fa04b0
#
_cell.length_a   1.000
_cell.length_b   1.000
_cell.length_c   1.000
_cell.angle_alpha   90.00
_cell.angle_beta   90.00
_cell.angle_gamma   90.00
#
_symmetry.space_group_name_H-M   'P 1'
#
loop_
_entity.id
_entity.type
_entity.pdbx_description
1 polymer ?
#
loop_
_entity_poly.entity_id
_entity_poly.type
_entity_poly.pdbx_seq_one_letter_code
_entity_poly.pdbx_strand_id
1 'polypeptide(L)'
;MYIISGTYSNEFKIKGSLFKVLTFEVSSISDIKKIILELNNKFKDASHVCYGYRLCNIDNLDLFYNPEIIEFSNDDGEPSGTAGKPILNVLKKNKIINRIIFIVRYFGGTKLGISGLIDAYKYGSDLILQNRQYKDWILFKKISIKLDYKYQKVIDNIISDYDGNILDSD
;
A
#
# COMPACT_ATOMS: atom_id res chain seq x y z
N MET A 1 -8.47 6.73 6.54
CA MET A 1 -7.50 6.06 5.64
C MET A 1 -8.15 4.81 5.09
N TYR A 2 -7.64 4.28 3.96
CA TYR A 2 -8.25 3.14 3.28
C TYR A 2 -7.24 2.03 3.07
N ILE A 3 -7.73 0.80 3.07
CA ILE A 3 -7.00 -0.39 2.63
C ILE A 3 -7.72 -1.02 1.43
N ILE A 4 -6.95 -1.74 0.62
CA ILE A 4 -7.44 -2.55 -0.48
C ILE A 4 -6.89 -3.94 -0.29
N SER A 5 -7.74 -4.95 -0.19
CA SER A 5 -7.29 -6.33 -0.01
C SER A 5 -6.87 -6.95 -1.34
N GLY A 6 -5.94 -7.91 -1.28
CA GLY A 6 -5.53 -8.72 -2.41
C GLY A 6 -4.38 -8.13 -3.25
N THR A 7 -3.94 -8.93 -4.23
CA THR A 7 -2.86 -8.61 -5.18
C THR A 7 -3.46 -8.45 -6.57
N TYR A 8 -3.02 -7.42 -7.28
CA TYR A 8 -3.53 -7.15 -8.62
C TYR A 8 -2.38 -6.87 -9.59
N SER A 9 -2.64 -7.13 -10.87
CA SER A 9 -1.73 -6.79 -11.96
C SER A 9 -2.49 -6.19 -13.14
N ASN A 10 -1.81 -5.34 -13.90
CA ASN A 10 -2.28 -4.76 -15.13
C ASN A 10 -1.09 -4.46 -16.04
N GLU A 11 -1.33 -4.18 -17.31
CA GLU A 11 -0.28 -3.72 -18.23
C GLU A 11 -0.84 -2.73 -19.24
N PHE A 12 0.04 -1.88 -19.76
CA PHE A 12 -0.27 -0.92 -20.81
C PHE A 12 0.98 -0.55 -21.61
N LYS A 13 0.77 0.08 -22.77
CA LYS A 13 1.87 0.53 -23.64
C LYS A 13 1.75 2.02 -23.95
N ILE A 14 2.89 2.71 -23.92
CA ILE A 14 3.02 4.12 -24.34
C ILE A 14 4.27 4.26 -25.20
N LYS A 15 4.13 4.76 -26.42
CA LYS A 15 5.23 5.00 -27.39
C LYS A 15 6.21 3.84 -27.50
N GLY A 16 5.69 2.61 -27.62
CA GLY A 16 6.48 1.38 -27.70
C GLY A 16 6.96 0.81 -26.37
N SER A 17 7.06 1.59 -25.31
CA SER A 17 7.39 1.08 -23.97
C SER A 17 6.24 0.27 -23.39
N LEU A 18 6.55 -0.91 -22.82
CA LEU A 18 5.61 -1.74 -22.07
C LEU A 18 5.78 -1.43 -20.59
N PHE A 19 4.66 -1.20 -19.90
CA PHE A 19 4.58 -1.01 -18.46
C PHE A 19 3.73 -2.13 -17.85
N LYS A 20 4.30 -2.89 -16.91
CA LYS A 20 3.57 -3.88 -16.10
C LYS A 20 3.41 -3.31 -14.70
N VAL A 21 2.17 -3.24 -14.26
CA VAL A 21 1.82 -2.69 -12.94
C VAL A 21 1.40 -3.83 -12.02
N LEU A 22 1.99 -3.87 -10.83
CA LEU A 22 1.66 -4.85 -9.80
C LEU A 22 1.42 -4.12 -8.48
N THR A 23 0.50 -4.60 -7.67
CA THR A 23 0.28 -4.06 -6.34
C THR A 23 0.00 -5.15 -5.34
N PHE A 24 0.54 -4.98 -4.12
CA PHE A 24 0.47 -5.95 -3.05
C PHE A 24 0.03 -5.27 -1.76
N GLU A 25 -0.75 -5.99 -0.99
CA GLU A 25 -0.98 -5.66 0.41
C GLU A 25 0.29 -5.97 1.21
N VAL A 26 0.63 -5.09 2.15
CA VAL A 26 1.81 -5.23 3.02
C VAL A 26 1.44 -4.88 4.45
N SER A 27 1.98 -5.62 5.41
CA SER A 27 1.74 -5.41 6.83
C SER A 27 3.01 -5.04 7.61
N SER A 28 4.17 -5.21 6.98
CA SER A 28 5.46 -4.95 7.61
C SER A 28 6.53 -4.53 6.61
N ILE A 29 7.61 -3.92 7.11
CA ILE A 29 8.83 -3.66 6.32
C ILE A 29 9.47 -4.97 5.82
N SER A 30 9.32 -6.05 6.58
CA SER A 30 9.82 -7.38 6.15
C SER A 30 9.09 -7.88 4.90
N ASP A 31 7.77 -7.72 4.82
CA ASP A 31 6.98 -8.10 3.64
C ASP A 31 7.42 -7.28 2.42
N ILE A 32 7.58 -5.96 2.61
CA ILE A 32 8.05 -5.05 1.56
C ILE A 32 9.40 -5.51 1.01
N LYS A 33 10.38 -5.80 1.89
CA LYS A 33 11.72 -6.27 1.47
C LYS A 33 11.68 -7.57 0.70
N LYS A 34 10.84 -8.54 1.11
CA LYS A 34 10.65 -9.80 0.40
C LYS A 34 10.10 -9.58 -1.01
N ILE A 35 9.04 -8.78 -1.14
CA ILE A 35 8.42 -8.49 -2.44
C ILE A 35 9.39 -7.76 -3.37
N ILE A 36 10.15 -6.79 -2.87
CA ILE A 36 11.18 -6.09 -3.65
C ILE A 36 12.20 -7.08 -4.21
N LEU A 37 12.72 -7.98 -3.35
CA LEU A 37 13.71 -8.98 -3.76
C LEU A 37 13.13 -9.94 -4.81
N GLU A 38 11.92 -10.43 -4.61
CA GLU A 38 11.24 -11.31 -5.56
C GLU A 38 11.01 -10.66 -6.92
N LEU A 39 10.52 -9.41 -6.94
CA LEU A 39 10.23 -8.72 -8.19
C LEU A 39 11.51 -8.30 -8.94
N ASN A 40 12.55 -7.86 -8.25
CA ASN A 40 13.84 -7.58 -8.86
C ASN A 40 14.45 -8.85 -9.48
N ASN A 41 14.28 -10.00 -8.84
CA ASN A 41 14.71 -11.29 -9.40
C ASN A 41 13.87 -11.73 -10.59
N LYS A 42 12.55 -11.52 -10.54
CA LYS A 42 11.61 -11.90 -11.59
C LYS A 42 11.77 -11.07 -12.85
N PHE A 43 12.08 -9.78 -12.72
CA PHE A 43 12.13 -8.81 -13.81
C PHE A 43 13.55 -8.29 -14.07
N LYS A 44 14.55 -9.17 -13.98
CA LYS A 44 15.98 -8.83 -14.23
C LYS A 44 16.25 -8.25 -15.61
N ASP A 45 15.39 -8.56 -16.58
CA ASP A 45 15.46 -8.12 -17.98
C ASP A 45 14.74 -6.79 -18.21
N ALA A 46 14.05 -6.26 -17.22
CA ALA A 46 13.38 -4.96 -17.32
C ALA A 46 14.38 -3.80 -17.34
N SER A 47 13.98 -2.70 -17.97
CA SER A 47 14.78 -1.47 -17.93
C SER A 47 14.76 -0.83 -16.55
N HIS A 48 13.60 -0.84 -15.88
CA HIS A 48 13.38 -0.24 -14.56
C HIS A 48 12.27 -0.99 -13.80
N VAL A 49 12.45 -1.14 -12.47
CA VAL A 49 11.47 -1.71 -11.54
C VAL A 49 11.18 -0.67 -10.45
N CYS A 50 10.39 0.34 -10.79
CA CYS A 50 10.08 1.46 -9.92
C CYS A 50 8.97 1.10 -8.94
N TYR A 51 8.99 1.68 -7.73
CA TYR A 51 7.93 1.43 -6.76
C TYR A 51 7.72 2.59 -5.77
N GLY A 52 6.54 2.57 -5.15
CA GLY A 52 6.19 3.43 -4.03
C GLY A 52 5.29 2.69 -3.05
N TYR A 53 5.45 2.94 -1.75
CA TYR A 53 4.60 2.33 -0.73
C TYR A 53 4.22 3.30 0.39
N ARG A 54 3.12 2.94 1.06
CA ARG A 54 2.69 3.53 2.33
C ARG A 54 2.36 2.41 3.29
N LEU A 55 3.02 2.39 4.43
CA LEU A 55 2.83 1.41 5.50
C LEU A 55 2.41 2.12 6.78
N CYS A 56 1.35 1.64 7.41
CA CYS A 56 0.93 2.07 8.73
C CYS A 56 1.75 1.32 9.79
N ASN A 57 2.56 2.06 10.54
CA ASN A 57 3.34 1.52 11.65
C ASN A 57 2.55 1.68 12.96
N ILE A 58 1.89 0.62 13.39
CA ILE A 58 1.09 0.63 14.62
C ILE A 58 1.94 0.53 15.90
N ASP A 59 3.22 0.17 15.79
CA ASP A 59 4.12 0.09 16.94
C ASP A 59 4.62 1.47 17.39
N ASN A 60 4.44 2.49 16.53
CA ASN A 60 4.84 3.86 16.80
C ASN A 60 3.62 4.79 16.69
N LEU A 61 2.95 5.01 17.83
CA LEU A 61 1.80 5.88 17.94
C LEU A 61 2.22 7.24 18.50
N ASP A 62 1.61 8.33 18.01
CA ASP A 62 1.77 9.65 18.60
C ASP A 62 0.96 9.79 19.92
N LEU A 63 1.01 10.99 20.54
CA LEU A 63 0.29 11.29 21.78
C LEU A 63 -1.25 11.20 21.63
N PHE A 64 -1.77 11.23 20.42
CA PHE A 64 -3.18 11.10 20.09
C PHE A 64 -3.55 9.71 19.56
N TYR A 65 -2.66 8.72 19.74
CA TYR A 65 -2.82 7.36 19.24
C TYR A 65 -2.92 7.24 17.71
N ASN A 66 -2.41 8.25 16.95
CA ASN A 66 -2.30 8.12 15.51
C ASN A 66 -1.04 7.33 15.15
N PRO A 67 -1.15 6.37 14.23
CA PRO A 67 0.00 5.59 13.78
C PRO A 67 0.89 6.41 12.86
N GLU A 68 2.19 6.15 12.93
CA GLU A 68 3.15 6.64 11.96
C GLU A 68 2.87 6.04 10.58
N ILE A 69 2.89 6.87 9.53
CA ILE A 69 2.82 6.39 8.16
C ILE A 69 4.20 6.46 7.54
N ILE A 70 4.78 5.29 7.32
CA ILE A 70 6.07 5.14 6.63
C ILE A 70 5.82 5.20 5.13
N GLU A 71 6.45 6.17 4.46
CA GLU A 71 6.34 6.42 3.03
C GLU A 71 7.72 6.31 2.37
N PHE A 72 7.77 5.63 1.23
CA PHE A 72 9.01 5.52 0.47
C PHE A 72 8.72 5.34 -1.01
N SER A 73 9.67 5.76 -1.86
CA SER A 73 9.61 5.57 -3.30
C SER A 73 10.99 5.38 -3.91
N ASN A 74 11.06 4.64 -5.03
CA ASN A 74 12.29 4.36 -5.76
C ASN A 74 12.05 4.50 -7.26
N ASP A 75 12.92 5.25 -7.92
CA ASP A 75 12.87 5.48 -9.37
C ASP A 75 13.66 4.41 -10.17
N ASP A 76 14.45 3.56 -9.53
CA ASP A 76 15.25 2.47 -10.13
C ASP A 76 15.96 2.87 -11.44
N GLY A 77 16.68 3.99 -11.42
CA GLY A 77 17.45 4.49 -12.56
C GLY A 77 16.66 5.33 -13.58
N GLU A 78 15.33 5.50 -13.44
CA GLU A 78 14.63 6.56 -14.15
C GLU A 78 15.09 7.94 -13.65
N PRO A 79 14.92 9.04 -14.41
CA PRO A 79 15.24 10.37 -13.92
C PRO A 79 14.58 10.68 -12.58
N SER A 80 15.33 11.26 -11.65
CA SER A 80 14.91 11.47 -10.26
C SER A 80 13.51 12.11 -10.16
N GLY A 81 12.63 11.47 -9.39
CA GLY A 81 11.26 11.93 -9.13
C GLY A 81 10.27 11.72 -10.25
N THR A 82 10.64 11.03 -11.34
CA THR A 82 9.75 10.82 -12.49
C THR A 82 8.95 9.53 -12.44
N ALA A 83 9.28 8.61 -11.55
CA ALA A 83 8.63 7.29 -11.43
C ALA A 83 8.11 7.02 -10.02
N GLY A 84 8.99 6.81 -9.06
CA GLY A 84 8.61 6.43 -7.70
C GLY A 84 7.75 7.46 -6.99
N LYS A 85 8.09 8.74 -7.13
CA LYS A 85 7.32 9.84 -6.53
C LYS A 85 5.90 9.97 -7.09
N PRO A 86 5.65 9.92 -8.41
CA PRO A 86 4.31 9.80 -8.99
C PRO A 86 3.51 8.61 -8.46
N ILE A 87 4.14 7.42 -8.33
CA ILE A 87 3.49 6.22 -7.76
C ILE A 87 3.04 6.49 -6.32
N LEU A 88 3.95 6.98 -5.46
CA LEU A 88 3.65 7.29 -4.07
C LEU A 88 2.54 8.33 -3.94
N ASN A 89 2.57 9.38 -4.78
CA ASN A 89 1.57 10.43 -4.75
C ASN A 89 0.16 9.93 -5.06
N VAL A 90 0.00 8.91 -5.90
CA VAL A 90 -1.31 8.28 -6.16
C VAL A 90 -1.83 7.58 -4.90
N LEU A 91 -0.99 6.84 -4.16
CA LEU A 91 -1.38 6.25 -2.87
C LEU A 91 -1.78 7.33 -1.85
N LYS A 92 -1.03 8.44 -1.78
CA LYS A 92 -1.31 9.57 -0.88
C LYS A 92 -2.63 10.25 -1.20
N LYS A 93 -2.86 10.59 -2.47
CA LYS A 93 -4.07 11.23 -2.95
C LYS A 93 -5.32 10.42 -2.60
N ASN A 94 -5.24 9.10 -2.74
CA ASN A 94 -6.34 8.18 -2.45
C ASN A 94 -6.39 7.76 -0.97
N LYS A 95 -5.50 8.30 -0.10
CA LYS A 95 -5.40 7.97 1.33
C LYS A 95 -5.24 6.48 1.61
N ILE A 96 -4.63 5.73 0.66
CA ILE A 96 -4.39 4.28 0.77
C ILE A 96 -3.14 4.06 1.63
N ILE A 97 -3.21 3.09 2.53
CA ILE A 97 -2.11 2.60 3.36
C ILE A 97 -1.98 1.09 3.24
N ASN A 98 -0.91 0.55 3.82
CA ASN A 98 -0.60 -0.88 3.81
C ASN A 98 -0.54 -1.46 2.39
N ARG A 99 0.04 -0.66 1.48
CA ARG A 99 0.12 -1.01 0.07
C ARG A 99 1.43 -0.55 -0.57
N ILE A 100 1.94 -1.42 -1.45
CA ILE A 100 3.04 -1.12 -2.37
C ILE A 100 2.54 -1.26 -3.80
N ILE A 101 2.94 -0.34 -4.67
CA ILE A 101 2.74 -0.43 -6.12
C ILE A 101 4.11 -0.48 -6.78
N PHE A 102 4.29 -1.46 -7.68
CA PHE A 102 5.41 -1.59 -8.59
C PHE A 102 4.99 -1.28 -10.01
N ILE A 103 5.85 -0.60 -10.75
CA ILE A 103 5.71 -0.43 -12.19
C ILE A 103 7.03 -0.82 -12.84
N VAL A 104 6.97 -1.93 -13.57
CA VAL A 104 8.08 -2.50 -14.33
C VAL A 104 8.01 -1.95 -15.74
N ARG A 105 9.07 -1.30 -16.19
CA ARG A 105 9.14 -0.75 -17.55
C ARG A 105 10.14 -1.50 -18.41
N TYR A 106 9.70 -1.83 -19.61
CA TYR A 106 10.53 -2.26 -20.72
C TYR A 106 10.57 -1.13 -21.76
N PHE A 107 11.74 -0.55 -21.98
CA PHE A 107 11.93 0.57 -22.91
C PHE A 107 11.61 0.14 -24.35
N GLY A 108 10.83 0.93 -25.05
CA GLY A 108 10.34 0.64 -26.40
C GLY A 108 11.02 1.44 -27.52
N GLY A 109 12.25 1.96 -27.26
CA GLY A 109 13.02 2.70 -28.27
C GLY A 109 12.72 4.20 -28.33
N THR A 110 11.56 4.66 -27.86
CA THR A 110 11.18 6.09 -27.88
C THR A 110 11.19 6.70 -26.49
N LYS A 111 11.96 7.76 -26.26
CA LYS A 111 12.00 8.49 -25.00
C LYS A 111 10.67 9.21 -24.76
N LEU A 112 10.13 9.08 -23.54
CA LEU A 112 8.89 9.76 -23.13
C LEU A 112 9.13 11.21 -22.71
N GLY A 113 10.33 11.56 -22.29
CA GLY A 113 10.65 12.82 -21.61
C GLY A 113 10.18 12.83 -20.16
N ILE A 114 10.58 13.84 -19.39
CA ILE A 114 10.28 13.95 -17.95
C ILE A 114 8.77 13.96 -17.68
N SER A 115 8.03 14.83 -18.36
CA SER A 115 6.57 14.91 -18.18
C SER A 115 5.87 13.61 -18.59
N GLY A 116 6.26 13.02 -19.73
CA GLY A 116 5.68 11.76 -20.20
C GLY A 116 5.95 10.57 -19.27
N LEU A 117 7.11 10.55 -18.58
CA LEU A 117 7.39 9.55 -17.56
C LEU A 117 6.46 9.74 -16.35
N ILE A 118 6.39 10.96 -15.81
CA ILE A 118 5.51 11.28 -14.68
C ILE A 118 4.05 10.86 -14.99
N ASP A 119 3.55 11.20 -16.18
CA ASP A 119 2.20 10.86 -16.59
C ASP A 119 2.00 9.34 -16.74
N ALA A 120 2.98 8.62 -17.31
CA ALA A 120 2.91 7.17 -17.48
C ALA A 120 2.89 6.44 -16.12
N TYR A 121 3.77 6.79 -15.18
CA TYR A 121 3.82 6.18 -13.85
C TYR A 121 2.59 6.51 -13.02
N LYS A 122 2.10 7.75 -13.09
CA LYS A 122 0.84 8.14 -12.48
C LYS A 122 -0.34 7.35 -13.06
N TYR A 123 -0.44 7.31 -14.40
CA TYR A 123 -1.51 6.57 -15.08
C TYR A 123 -1.55 5.09 -14.70
N GLY A 124 -0.39 4.40 -14.69
CA GLY A 124 -0.31 3.00 -14.28
C GLY A 124 -0.77 2.79 -12.84
N SER A 125 -0.40 3.71 -11.93
CA SER A 125 -0.82 3.66 -10.53
C SER A 125 -2.32 3.92 -10.35
N ASP A 126 -2.90 4.87 -11.08
CA ASP A 126 -4.35 5.10 -11.08
C ASP A 126 -5.10 3.89 -11.67
N LEU A 127 -4.60 3.33 -12.79
CA LEU A 127 -5.19 2.17 -13.48
C LEU A 127 -5.31 0.94 -12.57
N ILE A 128 -4.28 0.63 -11.79
CA ILE A 128 -4.29 -0.57 -10.91
C ILE A 128 -5.25 -0.40 -9.73
N LEU A 129 -5.60 0.83 -9.37
CA LEU A 129 -6.52 1.14 -8.27
C LEU A 129 -7.97 1.31 -8.74
N GLN A 130 -8.23 1.41 -10.05
CA GLN A 130 -9.58 1.55 -10.59
C GLN A 130 -10.44 0.32 -10.24
N ASN A 131 -11.71 0.58 -9.93
CA ASN A 131 -12.71 -0.46 -9.63
C ASN A 131 -12.33 -1.39 -8.47
N ARG A 132 -11.50 -0.91 -7.53
CA ARG A 132 -11.17 -1.65 -6.31
C ARG A 132 -12.10 -1.25 -5.17
N GLN A 133 -12.41 -2.22 -4.32
CA GLN A 133 -13.17 -1.97 -3.12
C GLN A 133 -12.26 -1.40 -2.05
N TYR A 134 -12.54 -0.17 -1.65
CA TYR A 134 -11.88 0.52 -0.55
C TYR A 134 -12.59 0.17 0.75
N LYS A 135 -11.81 -0.20 1.76
CA LYS A 135 -12.33 -0.43 3.13
C LYS A 135 -11.71 0.60 4.05
N ASP A 136 -12.48 1.11 4.98
CA ASP A 136 -11.92 1.96 6.03
C ASP A 136 -10.89 1.18 6.84
N TRP A 137 -9.73 1.80 7.06
CA TRP A 137 -8.76 1.28 7.98
C TRP A 137 -9.09 1.76 9.39
N ILE A 138 -9.26 0.82 10.29
CA ILE A 138 -9.58 1.06 11.71
C ILE A 138 -8.47 0.44 12.55
N LEU A 139 -7.93 1.21 13.50
CA LEU A 139 -6.99 0.70 14.48
C LEU A 139 -7.75 -0.05 15.58
N PHE A 140 -7.56 -1.36 15.64
CA PHE A 140 -8.07 -2.18 16.74
C PHE A 140 -6.98 -2.44 17.78
N LYS A 141 -7.35 -2.36 19.03
CA LYS A 141 -6.51 -2.79 20.15
C LYS A 141 -7.13 -4.02 20.80
N LYS A 142 -6.39 -5.12 20.84
CA LYS A 142 -6.81 -6.30 21.60
C LYS A 142 -6.52 -6.05 23.08
N ILE A 143 -7.54 -6.17 23.92
CA ILE A 143 -7.43 -6.14 25.37
C ILE A 143 -7.96 -7.46 25.94
N SER A 144 -7.35 -7.96 27.01
CA SER A 144 -7.83 -9.09 27.78
C SER A 144 -8.33 -8.56 29.11
N ILE A 145 -9.57 -8.91 29.46
CA ILE A 145 -10.20 -8.50 30.70
C ILE A 145 -10.61 -9.75 31.46
N LYS A 146 -10.17 -9.85 32.73
CA LYS A 146 -10.63 -10.89 33.64
C LYS A 146 -11.54 -10.25 34.68
N LEU A 147 -12.77 -10.75 34.80
CA LEU A 147 -13.79 -10.21 35.68
C LEU A 147 -14.71 -11.31 36.23
N ASP A 148 -15.40 -11.03 37.33
CA ASP A 148 -16.44 -11.90 37.84
C ASP A 148 -17.65 -11.89 36.90
N TYR A 149 -18.31 -13.04 36.78
CA TYR A 149 -19.50 -13.24 35.90
C TYR A 149 -20.62 -12.20 36.16
N LYS A 150 -20.77 -11.74 37.41
CA LYS A 150 -21.76 -10.70 37.77
C LYS A 150 -21.61 -9.39 36.99
N TYR A 151 -20.42 -9.11 36.40
CA TYR A 151 -20.15 -7.92 35.58
C TYR A 151 -20.29 -8.12 34.09
N GLN A 152 -20.62 -9.35 33.61
CA GLN A 152 -20.74 -9.68 32.18
C GLN A 152 -21.61 -8.68 31.42
N LYS A 153 -22.81 -8.43 31.93
CA LYS A 153 -23.76 -7.50 31.28
C LYS A 153 -23.22 -6.07 31.13
N VAL A 154 -22.42 -5.63 32.11
CA VAL A 154 -21.80 -4.29 32.07
C VAL A 154 -20.78 -4.22 30.96
N ILE A 155 -19.93 -5.26 30.83
CA ILE A 155 -18.94 -5.36 29.78
C ILE A 155 -19.58 -5.47 28.39
N ASP A 156 -20.63 -6.28 28.23
CA ASP A 156 -21.34 -6.42 26.97
C ASP A 156 -21.90 -5.07 26.49
N ASN A 157 -22.45 -4.26 27.41
CA ASN A 157 -22.90 -2.91 27.09
C ASN A 157 -21.74 -2.00 26.65
N ILE A 158 -20.61 -2.00 27.38
CA ILE A 158 -19.43 -1.20 27.04
C ILE A 158 -18.90 -1.62 25.65
N ILE A 159 -18.79 -2.92 25.39
CA ILE A 159 -18.34 -3.43 24.08
C ILE A 159 -19.25 -2.94 22.96
N SER A 160 -20.57 -2.98 23.19
CA SER A 160 -21.56 -2.48 22.22
C SER A 160 -21.45 -0.96 22.02
N ASP A 161 -21.29 -0.18 23.08
CA ASP A 161 -21.20 1.29 23.02
C ASP A 161 -19.96 1.79 22.29
N TYR A 162 -18.88 0.98 22.26
CA TYR A 162 -17.62 1.30 21.57
C TYR A 162 -17.37 0.48 20.30
N ASP A 163 -18.40 -0.12 19.71
CA ASP A 163 -18.29 -0.96 18.51
C ASP A 163 -17.21 -2.06 18.63
N GLY A 164 -17.02 -2.57 19.83
CA GLY A 164 -16.06 -3.62 20.12
C GLY A 164 -16.54 -5.00 19.67
N ASN A 165 -15.60 -5.94 19.53
CA ASN A 165 -15.91 -7.33 19.24
C ASN A 165 -15.28 -8.25 20.27
N ILE A 166 -16.04 -9.25 20.73
CA ILE A 166 -15.51 -10.35 21.55
C ILE A 166 -14.81 -11.32 20.61
N LEU A 167 -13.51 -11.55 20.84
CA LEU A 167 -12.70 -12.47 20.04
C LEU A 167 -12.70 -13.86 20.66
N ASP A 168 -12.73 -13.93 22.01
CA ASP A 168 -12.71 -15.17 22.78
C ASP A 168 -13.28 -14.90 24.18
N SER A 169 -14.01 -15.85 24.75
CA SER A 169 -14.56 -15.78 26.11
C SER A 169 -14.48 -17.19 26.74
N ASP A 170 -13.64 -17.34 27.74
CA ASP A 170 -13.52 -18.56 28.55
C ASP A 170 -14.58 -18.62 29.65
#